data_7f728726e3c6c7065d39c9563f0a47d5
#
_entry.id   7f728726e3c6c7065d39c9563f0a47d5
#
_cell.length_a   1.000
_cell.length_b   1.000
_cell.length_c   1.000
_cell.angle_alpha   90.00
_cell.angle_beta   90.00
_cell.angle_gamma   90.00
#
_symmetry.space_group_name_H-M   'P 1'
#
loop_
_entity.id
_entity.type
_entity.pdbx_description
1 polymer ?
#
loop_
_entity_poly.entity_id
_entity_poly.type
_entity_poly.pdbx_seq_one_letter_code
_entity_poly.pdbx_strand_id
1 'polypeptide(L)' 'MFKTAFEKLHDYYKTHDAIAAAFKVSRQNITLWKRNGIPVHRALEIEKKTRGKITAMDVLRG' A
#
# COMPACT_ATOMS: atom_id res chain seq x y z
N MET A 1 -7.52 -17.29 4.01
CA MET A 1 -6.18 -16.82 3.70
C MET A 1 -6.13 -15.29 3.80
N PHE A 2 -5.12 -14.77 4.43
CA PHE A 2 -5.03 -13.34 4.68
C PHE A 2 -4.35 -12.63 3.50
N LYS A 3 -4.87 -11.46 3.15
CA LYS A 3 -4.25 -10.64 2.12
C LYS A 3 -3.07 -9.89 2.72
N THR A 4 -2.03 -9.71 1.92
CA THR A 4 -0.93 -8.83 2.32
C THR A 4 -1.41 -7.38 2.30
N ALA A 5 -0.64 -6.51 2.95
CA ALA A 5 -0.96 -5.08 2.93
C ALA A 5 -1.02 -4.55 1.50
N PHE A 6 -0.10 -5.01 0.63
CA PHE A 6 -0.10 -4.58 -0.76
C PHE A 6 -1.37 -5.02 -1.49
N GLU A 7 -1.83 -6.25 -1.25
CA GLU A 7 -3.05 -6.73 -1.88
C GLU A 7 -4.26 -5.90 -1.45
N LYS A 8 -4.34 -5.54 -0.18
CA LYS A 8 -5.38 -4.66 0.32
C LYS A 8 -5.32 -3.29 -0.34
N LEU A 9 -4.11 -2.76 -0.50
CA LEU A 9 -3.90 -1.47 -1.15
C LEU A 9 -4.33 -1.52 -2.61
N HIS A 10 -3.99 -2.58 -3.32
CA HIS A 10 -4.39 -2.77 -4.70
C HIS A 10 -5.91 -2.89 -4.82
N ASP A 11 -6.55 -3.61 -3.91
CA ASP A 11 -8.01 -3.72 -3.90
C ASP A 11 -8.66 -2.36 -3.68
N TYR A 12 -8.06 -1.53 -2.84
CA TYR A 12 -8.59 -0.21 -2.55
C TYR A 12 -8.50 0.74 -3.75
N TYR A 13 -7.32 0.79 -4.39
CA TYR A 13 -7.06 1.72 -5.50
C TYR A 13 -7.33 1.13 -6.88
N LYS A 14 -7.42 -0.19 -6.99
CA LYS A 14 -7.75 -0.95 -8.20
C LYS A 14 -6.59 -1.13 -9.19
N THR A 15 -5.71 -0.16 -9.36
CA THR A 15 -4.60 -0.26 -10.30
C THR A 15 -3.31 0.25 -9.68
N HIS A 16 -2.18 -0.20 -10.25
CA HIS A 16 -0.86 0.31 -9.83
C HIS A 16 -0.74 1.79 -10.10
N ASP A 17 -1.26 2.27 -11.23
CA ASP A 17 -1.20 3.68 -11.58
C ASP A 17 -1.93 4.54 -10.55
N ALA A 18 -3.08 4.08 -10.08
CA ALA A 18 -3.84 4.79 -9.06
C ALA A 18 -3.07 4.88 -7.74
N ILE A 19 -2.41 3.78 -7.35
CA ILE A 19 -1.58 3.78 -6.14
C ILE A 19 -0.42 4.75 -6.30
N ALA A 20 0.26 4.69 -7.43
CA ALA A 20 1.41 5.56 -7.70
C ALA A 20 1.01 7.03 -7.64
N ALA A 21 -0.12 7.38 -8.24
CA ALA A 21 -0.62 8.75 -8.23
C ALA A 21 -0.99 9.19 -6.80
N ALA A 22 -1.61 8.31 -6.03
CA ALA A 22 -2.04 8.63 -4.67
C ALA A 22 -0.84 8.95 -3.76
N PHE A 23 0.26 8.23 -3.94
CA PHE A 23 1.44 8.39 -3.10
C PHE A 23 2.55 9.20 -3.75
N LYS A 24 2.31 9.70 -4.97
CA LYS A 24 3.27 10.52 -5.71
C LYS A 24 4.61 9.83 -5.88
N VAL A 25 4.55 8.54 -6.21
CA VAL A 25 5.74 7.73 -6.46
C VAL A 25 5.66 7.14 -7.86
N SER A 26 6.78 6.60 -8.34
CA SER A 26 6.80 5.99 -9.66
C SER A 26 6.12 4.62 -9.63
N ARG A 27 5.69 4.18 -10.80
CA ARG A 27 5.12 2.86 -10.95
C ARG A 27 6.10 1.76 -10.57
N GLN A 28 7.39 1.99 -10.80
CA GLN A 28 8.43 1.05 -10.39
C GLN A 28 8.47 0.88 -8.87
N ASN A 29 8.24 1.95 -8.12
CA ASN A 29 8.17 1.85 -6.66
C ASN A 29 7.02 0.96 -6.22
N ILE A 30 5.89 1.05 -6.90
CA ILE A 30 4.74 0.21 -6.59
C ILE A 30 5.07 -1.27 -6.84
N THR A 31 5.78 -1.56 -7.93
CA THR A 31 6.23 -2.91 -8.22
C THR A 31 7.17 -3.43 -7.13
N LEU A 32 8.07 -2.57 -6.64
CA LEU A 32 8.96 -2.93 -5.53
C LEU A 32 8.18 -3.22 -4.25
N TRP A 33 7.13 -2.45 -3.98
CA TRP A 33 6.29 -2.69 -2.82
C TRP A 33 5.60 -4.05 -2.92
N LYS A 34 5.15 -4.43 -4.10
CA LYS A 34 4.56 -5.74 -4.32
C LYS A 34 5.56 -6.86 -4.04
N ARG A 35 6.80 -6.66 -4.45
CA ARG A 35 7.85 -7.67 -4.36
C ARG A 35 8.47 -7.78 -2.97
N ASN A 36 8.78 -6.63 -2.36
CA ASN A 36 9.54 -6.55 -1.11
C ASN A 36 8.70 -6.13 0.09
N GLY A 37 7.44 -5.77 -0.12
CA GLY A 37 6.59 -5.24 0.93
C GLY A 37 6.58 -3.71 0.94
N ILE A 38 5.57 -3.16 1.58
CA ILE A 38 5.41 -1.71 1.68
C ILE A 38 6.36 -1.17 2.74
N PRO A 39 7.10 -0.09 2.46
CA PRO A 39 8.00 0.48 3.46
C PRO A 39 7.26 0.89 4.73
N VAL A 40 7.88 0.62 5.87
CA VAL A 40 7.26 0.92 7.17
C VAL A 40 6.92 2.40 7.32
N HIS A 41 7.79 3.28 6.79
CA HIS A 41 7.56 4.72 6.90
C HIS A 41 6.32 5.20 6.14
N ARG A 42 5.75 4.35 5.27
CA ARG A 42 4.50 4.67 4.56
C ARG A 42 3.26 4.23 5.33
N ALA A 43 3.43 3.50 6.43
CA ALA A 43 2.31 2.88 7.13
C ALA A 43 1.24 3.89 7.57
N LEU A 44 1.66 4.96 8.21
CA LEU A 44 0.72 5.98 8.70
C LEU A 44 0.06 6.74 7.55
N GLU A 45 0.82 7.00 6.49
CA GLU A 45 0.28 7.66 5.32
C GLU A 45 -0.82 6.82 4.68
N ILE A 46 -0.58 5.52 4.55
CA ILE A 46 -1.55 4.59 3.99
C ILE A 46 -2.81 4.54 4.84
N GLU A 47 -2.65 4.48 6.14
CA GLU A 47 -3.80 4.46 7.04
C GLU A 47 -4.65 5.72 6.88
N LYS A 48 -4.00 6.88 6.82
CA LYS A 48 -4.71 8.14 6.64
C LYS A 48 -5.40 8.22 5.28
N LYS A 49 -4.70 7.85 4.22
CA LYS A 49 -5.25 7.94 2.87
C LYS A 49 -6.39 6.97 2.63
N THR A 50 -6.39 5.83 3.28
CA THR A 50 -7.44 4.83 3.14
C THR A 50 -8.51 4.95 4.22
N ARG A 51 -8.40 5.98 5.06
CA ARG A 51 -9.35 6.23 6.15
C ARG A 51 -9.49 5.02 7.08
N GLY A 52 -8.38 4.38 7.37
CA GLY A 52 -8.34 3.25 8.28
C GLY A 52 -8.71 1.91 7.68
N LYS A 53 -9.03 1.85 6.40
CA LYS A 53 -9.32 0.56 5.76
C LYS A 53 -8.09 -0.33 5.71
N ILE A 54 -6.92 0.30 5.54
CA ILE A 54 -5.64 -0.37 5.67
C ILE A 54 -4.93 0.32 6.81
N THR A 55 -4.72 -0.40 7.90
CA THR A 55 -4.12 0.19 9.10
C THR A 55 -2.60 0.09 9.05
N ALA A 56 -1.95 0.89 9.90
CA ALA A 56 -0.49 0.80 10.03
C ALA A 56 -0.08 -0.61 10.43
N MET A 57 -0.87 -1.29 11.27
CA MET A 57 -0.58 -2.67 11.67
C MET A 57 -0.59 -3.62 10.47
N ASP A 58 -1.50 -3.41 9.52
CA ASP A 58 -1.53 -4.23 8.31
C ASP A 58 -0.22 -4.13 7.55
N VAL A 59 0.32 -2.92 7.43
CA VAL A 59 1.59 -2.69 6.75
C VAL A 59 2.74 -3.34 7.51
N LEU A 60 2.75 -3.24 8.84
CA LEU A 60 3.81 -3.80 9.66
C LEU A 60 3.82 -5.32 9.65
N ARG A 61 2.66 -5.94 9.48
CA ARG A 61 2.57 -7.40 9.38
C ARG A 61 3.03 -7.92 8.02
N GLY A 62 3.00 -7.07 7.02
CA GLY A 62 3.32 -7.45 5.65
C GLY A 62 2.09 -7.83 4.91
#